data_f7db82fcd68b29e61c1d66c838c7a604
#
_entry.id   f7db82fcd68b29e61c1d66c838c7a604
#
_cell.length_a   1.000
_cell.length_b   1.000
_cell.length_c   1.000
_cell.angle_alpha   90.00
_cell.angle_beta   90.00
_cell.angle_gamma   90.00
#
_symmetry.space_group_name_H-M   'P 1'
#
loop_
_entity.id
_entity.type
_entity.pdbx_description
1 polymer ?
#
loop_
_entity_poly.entity_id
_entity_poly.type
_entity_poly.pdbx_seq_one_letter_code
_entity_poly.pdbx_strand_id
1 'polypeptide(L)'
;MRYLIAFLLLCLLGLPGCSFLSEPTVRIATFNTALSRGEEGQLHLEFAQGGNQQAKLVAEVLQRTRPDIVLLQEVDYDPTGQAYVDFQRNYLSVSQNGAEPITYEHVYAPPVNTGVLADVDLDGDGQITRPNDCYGYGLFEGHYGMVVLSKHPIDHHGIYTFREALWQTLRNHKMPKDYYAPAVLDHLRLSSKTHADIPIQIGDHAIHLMASHPTPPVFDGSEDRNGRRNFDEIAAWVIWLENTGFPGPPPVFPDIDDGNGFSRSKPGASFVILGDLNADPNDGSSRPGAIQQLFRLSKVNADVVPVSKGAIQASRLQAGKNLAHRSDPAADTGDFSDDDRGPGNLRVDYVLPSIDLDVVGSGVYWLTTDDPHAYLNKASDHKLVWIDVRLP
;
A
#
# COMPACT_ATOMS: atom_id res chain seq x y z
N MET A 1 82.11 35.04 -11.19
CA MET A 1 80.69 35.26 -11.40
C MET A 1 80.00 33.88 -11.49
N ARG A 2 79.37 33.46 -10.42
CA ARG A 2 78.59 32.19 -10.35
C ARG A 2 77.15 32.56 -10.05
N TYR A 3 76.25 32.31 -10.96
CA TYR A 3 74.81 32.49 -10.77
C TYR A 3 74.23 31.26 -10.12
N LEU A 4 73.60 31.44 -8.91
CA LEU A 4 72.81 30.44 -8.21
C LEU A 4 71.39 30.58 -8.73
N ILE A 5 70.85 29.53 -9.34
CA ILE A 5 69.46 29.43 -9.72
C ILE A 5 68.72 28.66 -8.58
N ALA A 6 67.87 29.36 -7.88
CA ALA A 6 66.97 28.75 -6.86
C ALA A 6 65.72 28.19 -7.53
N PHE A 7 65.52 26.85 -7.39
CA PHE A 7 64.29 26.18 -7.82
C PHE A 7 63.25 26.31 -6.67
N LEU A 8 62.19 27.04 -6.95
CA LEU A 8 61.02 27.09 -6.05
C LEU A 8 60.15 25.87 -6.31
N LEU A 9 60.10 24.92 -5.36
CA LEU A 9 59.16 23.78 -5.39
C LEU A 9 57.82 24.24 -4.87
N LEU A 10 56.83 24.39 -5.74
CA LEU A 10 55.44 24.65 -5.36
C LEU A 10 54.79 23.32 -4.94
N CYS A 11 54.64 23.08 -3.63
CA CYS A 11 53.81 21.99 -3.11
C CYS A 11 52.33 22.36 -3.26
N LEU A 12 51.68 21.82 -4.28
CA LEU A 12 50.24 21.79 -4.39
C LEU A 12 49.68 20.82 -3.32
N LEU A 13 49.26 21.36 -2.17
CA LEU A 13 48.42 20.64 -1.20
C LEU A 13 47.07 20.41 -1.85
N GLY A 14 46.84 19.20 -2.37
CA GLY A 14 45.52 18.74 -2.75
C GLY A 14 44.61 18.71 -1.51
N LEU A 15 43.62 19.57 -1.48
CA LEU A 15 42.53 19.49 -0.54
C LEU A 15 41.82 18.14 -0.77
N PRO A 16 41.58 17.32 0.28
CA PRO A 16 40.74 16.16 0.10
C PRO A 16 39.35 16.67 -0.26
N GLY A 17 38.89 16.32 -1.48
CA GLY A 17 37.51 16.55 -1.85
C GLY A 17 36.61 15.88 -0.84
N CYS A 18 35.86 16.66 -0.07
CA CYS A 18 34.68 16.14 0.65
C CYS A 18 33.75 15.58 -0.42
N SER A 19 33.82 14.29 -0.68
CA SER A 19 32.71 13.58 -1.25
C SER A 19 31.56 13.72 -0.24
N PHE A 20 30.61 14.61 -0.50
CA PHE A 20 29.31 14.57 0.14
C PHE A 20 28.74 13.20 -0.22
N LEU A 21 28.89 12.23 0.68
CA LEU A 21 28.12 11.00 0.62
C LEU A 21 26.68 11.48 0.78
N SER A 22 25.90 11.41 -0.30
CA SER A 22 24.46 11.63 -0.19
C SER A 22 23.93 10.63 0.83
N GLU A 23 23.23 11.12 1.83
CA GLU A 23 22.59 10.23 2.80
C GLU A 23 21.75 9.19 2.06
N PRO A 24 21.81 7.93 2.48
CA PRO A 24 21.10 6.87 1.78
C PRO A 24 19.60 7.17 1.78
N THR A 25 19.01 7.08 0.61
CA THR A 25 17.55 7.20 0.43
C THR A 25 16.92 5.82 0.47
N VAL A 26 15.70 5.73 0.99
CA VAL A 26 14.89 4.52 1.03
C VAL A 26 13.67 4.72 0.13
N ARG A 27 13.50 3.83 -0.85
CA ARG A 27 12.31 3.83 -1.70
C ARG A 27 11.21 2.98 -1.09
N ILE A 28 10.07 3.61 -0.80
CA ILE A 28 8.87 2.97 -0.27
C ILE A 28 7.78 3.03 -1.32
N ALA A 29 7.14 1.90 -1.62
CA ALA A 29 6.16 1.79 -2.67
C ALA A 29 4.91 0.99 -2.24
N THR A 30 3.82 1.20 -2.97
CA THR A 30 2.62 0.36 -2.94
C THR A 30 2.23 -0.04 -4.36
N PHE A 31 1.68 -1.24 -4.53
CA PHE A 31 1.22 -1.72 -5.82
C PHE A 31 0.09 -2.74 -5.65
N ASN A 32 -1.13 -2.36 -6.02
CA ASN A 32 -2.20 -3.34 -6.20
C ASN A 32 -1.91 -4.12 -7.49
N THR A 33 -1.66 -5.41 -7.35
CA THR A 33 -1.12 -6.25 -8.42
C THR A 33 -2.18 -7.00 -9.21
N ALA A 34 -3.43 -7.02 -8.72
CA ALA A 34 -4.53 -7.81 -9.28
C ALA A 34 -4.12 -9.30 -9.49
N LEU A 35 -3.29 -9.84 -8.60
CA LEU A 35 -2.79 -11.22 -8.69
C LEU A 35 -3.71 -12.24 -8.00
N SER A 36 -4.79 -11.82 -7.35
CA SER A 36 -5.77 -12.74 -6.77
C SER A 36 -6.40 -13.66 -7.82
N ARG A 37 -6.74 -14.88 -7.42
CA ARG A 37 -7.32 -15.89 -8.31
C ARG A 37 -8.70 -16.33 -7.85
N GLY A 38 -9.48 -16.90 -8.77
CA GLY A 38 -10.84 -17.36 -8.49
C GLY A 38 -10.92 -18.64 -7.64
N GLU A 39 -9.82 -19.39 -7.52
CA GLU A 39 -9.76 -20.66 -6.79
C GLU A 39 -8.66 -20.62 -5.72
N GLU A 40 -8.96 -21.20 -4.55
CA GLU A 40 -8.03 -21.29 -3.44
C GLU A 40 -6.76 -22.07 -3.83
N GLY A 41 -5.59 -21.49 -3.52
CA GLY A 41 -4.29 -22.08 -3.81
C GLY A 41 -3.83 -21.96 -5.28
N GLN A 42 -4.66 -21.47 -6.20
CA GLN A 42 -4.28 -21.33 -7.62
C GLN A 42 -3.07 -20.41 -7.78
N LEU A 43 -3.05 -19.25 -7.14
CA LEU A 43 -1.91 -18.33 -7.21
C LEU A 43 -0.63 -18.97 -6.67
N HIS A 44 -0.74 -19.73 -5.58
CA HIS A 44 0.41 -20.42 -4.97
C HIS A 44 1.02 -21.43 -5.94
N LEU A 45 0.18 -22.22 -6.67
CA LEU A 45 0.65 -23.14 -7.69
C LEU A 45 1.31 -22.40 -8.87
N GLU A 46 0.74 -21.29 -9.31
CA GLU A 46 1.30 -20.47 -10.39
C GLU A 46 2.66 -19.87 -9.99
N PHE A 47 2.82 -19.45 -8.75
CA PHE A 47 4.11 -18.97 -8.23
C PHE A 47 5.14 -20.09 -8.16
N ALA A 48 4.75 -21.28 -7.68
CA ALA A 48 5.64 -22.44 -7.62
C ALA A 48 6.13 -22.88 -9.00
N GLN A 49 5.26 -22.82 -10.02
CA GLN A 49 5.59 -23.20 -11.38
C GLN A 49 6.46 -22.18 -12.15
N GLY A 50 6.45 -20.91 -11.77
CA GLY A 50 7.27 -19.86 -12.40
C GLY A 50 6.82 -19.44 -13.82
N GLY A 51 5.65 -19.89 -14.30
CA GLY A 51 5.19 -19.68 -15.67
C GLY A 51 4.22 -18.50 -15.88
N ASN A 52 3.64 -17.95 -14.82
CA ASN A 52 2.56 -16.96 -14.92
C ASN A 52 3.04 -15.64 -15.54
N GLN A 53 2.40 -15.20 -16.63
CA GLN A 53 2.84 -14.02 -17.37
C GLN A 53 2.57 -12.71 -16.62
N GLN A 54 1.45 -12.60 -15.91
CA GLN A 54 1.14 -11.43 -15.10
C GLN A 54 2.15 -11.27 -13.95
N ALA A 55 2.47 -12.37 -13.26
CA ALA A 55 3.49 -12.36 -12.20
C ALA A 55 4.87 -11.94 -12.72
N LYS A 56 5.23 -12.30 -13.96
CA LYS A 56 6.46 -11.82 -14.63
C LYS A 56 6.42 -10.31 -14.88
N LEU A 57 5.29 -9.76 -15.34
CA LEU A 57 5.14 -8.31 -15.52
C LEU A 57 5.23 -7.58 -14.19
N VAL A 58 4.56 -8.06 -13.14
CA VAL A 58 4.66 -7.49 -11.78
C VAL A 58 6.11 -7.52 -11.28
N ALA A 59 6.80 -8.65 -11.44
CA ALA A 59 8.20 -8.77 -11.06
C ALA A 59 9.10 -7.79 -11.84
N GLU A 60 8.85 -7.61 -13.14
CA GLU A 60 9.60 -6.66 -13.96
C GLU A 60 9.35 -5.20 -13.51
N VAL A 61 8.12 -4.83 -13.16
CA VAL A 61 7.82 -3.52 -12.56
C VAL A 61 8.66 -3.31 -11.31
N LEU A 62 8.72 -4.28 -10.40
CA LEU A 62 9.53 -4.20 -9.17
C LEU A 62 11.04 -4.15 -9.48
N GLN A 63 11.51 -4.92 -10.44
CA GLN A 63 12.91 -4.92 -10.87
C GLN A 63 13.34 -3.58 -11.48
N ARG A 64 12.45 -2.88 -12.19
CA ARG A 64 12.76 -1.58 -12.81
C ARG A 64 12.60 -0.41 -11.85
N THR A 65 11.60 -0.47 -10.95
CA THR A 65 11.36 0.61 -9.98
C THR A 65 12.23 0.49 -8.73
N ARG A 66 12.71 -0.73 -8.42
CA ARG A 66 13.65 -1.06 -7.34
C ARG A 66 13.27 -0.52 -5.94
N PRO A 67 12.06 -0.73 -5.47
CA PRO A 67 11.71 -0.32 -4.12
C PRO A 67 12.55 -1.09 -3.07
N ASP A 68 12.88 -0.42 -1.97
CA ASP A 68 13.50 -1.06 -0.82
C ASP A 68 12.46 -1.72 0.06
N ILE A 69 11.27 -1.12 0.09
CA ILE A 69 10.09 -1.61 0.80
C ILE A 69 8.90 -1.48 -0.13
N VAL A 70 8.10 -2.53 -0.28
CA VAL A 70 6.88 -2.48 -1.09
C VAL A 70 5.73 -3.25 -0.44
N LEU A 71 4.55 -2.63 -0.43
CA LEU A 71 3.28 -3.28 -0.12
C LEU A 71 2.63 -3.71 -1.43
N LEU A 72 2.40 -5.01 -1.60
CA LEU A 72 1.62 -5.56 -2.70
C LEU A 72 0.22 -5.89 -2.19
N GLN A 73 -0.81 -5.43 -2.90
CA GLN A 73 -2.21 -5.78 -2.63
C GLN A 73 -2.73 -6.75 -3.69
N GLU A 74 -3.83 -7.41 -3.35
CA GLU A 74 -4.48 -8.44 -4.16
C GLU A 74 -3.55 -9.61 -4.51
N VAL A 75 -2.77 -10.01 -3.54
CA VAL A 75 -2.01 -11.26 -3.53
C VAL A 75 -2.69 -12.20 -2.52
N ASP A 76 -3.17 -13.35 -2.97
CA ASP A 76 -3.86 -14.29 -2.09
C ASP A 76 -2.96 -14.70 -0.91
N TYR A 77 -3.55 -14.67 0.29
CA TYR A 77 -2.82 -14.91 1.53
C TYR A 77 -2.38 -16.38 1.65
N ASP A 78 -1.12 -16.57 1.95
CA ASP A 78 -0.57 -17.89 2.28
C ASP A 78 -0.07 -17.91 3.74
N PRO A 79 -0.75 -18.62 4.64
CA PRO A 79 -0.34 -18.71 6.03
C PRO A 79 1.00 -19.41 6.24
N THR A 80 1.45 -20.19 5.24
CA THR A 80 2.76 -20.87 5.28
C THR A 80 3.91 -19.97 4.83
N GLY A 81 3.60 -18.90 4.08
CA GLY A 81 4.58 -18.01 3.46
C GLY A 81 5.28 -18.59 2.23
N GLN A 82 5.00 -19.85 1.85
CA GLN A 82 5.70 -20.53 0.75
C GLN A 82 5.46 -19.86 -0.60
N ALA A 83 4.25 -19.35 -0.83
CA ALA A 83 3.92 -18.63 -2.07
C ALA A 83 4.85 -17.42 -2.29
N TYR A 84 5.18 -16.69 -1.24
CA TYR A 84 6.07 -15.51 -1.35
C TYR A 84 7.54 -15.91 -1.57
N VAL A 85 7.97 -17.03 -0.98
CA VAL A 85 9.29 -17.64 -1.25
C VAL A 85 9.37 -18.08 -2.72
N ASP A 86 8.31 -18.66 -3.26
CA ASP A 86 8.24 -19.09 -4.65
C ASP A 86 8.19 -17.90 -5.61
N PHE A 87 7.45 -16.84 -5.28
CA PHE A 87 7.44 -15.59 -6.05
C PHE A 87 8.85 -14.95 -6.07
N GLN A 88 9.52 -14.88 -4.92
CA GLN A 88 10.89 -14.39 -4.82
C GLN A 88 11.83 -15.21 -5.71
N ARG A 89 11.80 -16.55 -5.58
CA ARG A 89 12.72 -17.45 -6.28
C ARG A 89 12.49 -17.49 -7.79
N ASN A 90 11.23 -17.59 -8.22
CA ASN A 90 10.88 -17.92 -9.60
C ASN A 90 10.62 -16.69 -10.48
N TYR A 91 10.43 -15.50 -9.86
CA TYR A 91 10.12 -14.27 -10.60
C TYR A 91 11.05 -13.11 -10.24
N LEU A 92 11.19 -12.74 -8.96
CA LEU A 92 11.96 -11.57 -8.56
C LEU A 92 13.48 -11.77 -8.70
N SER A 93 13.97 -12.98 -8.37
CA SER A 93 15.39 -13.34 -8.49
C SER A 93 15.79 -13.75 -9.91
N VAL A 94 14.82 -13.77 -10.84
CA VAL A 94 15.04 -14.09 -12.26
C VAL A 94 14.86 -12.82 -13.08
N SER A 95 15.86 -12.48 -13.91
CA SER A 95 15.77 -11.30 -14.79
C SER A 95 14.54 -11.38 -15.70
N GLN A 96 13.69 -10.37 -15.65
CA GLN A 96 12.54 -10.23 -16.55
C GLN A 96 12.88 -9.22 -17.65
N ASN A 97 12.88 -9.67 -18.89
CA ASN A 97 13.17 -8.85 -20.09
C ASN A 97 14.43 -7.96 -19.94
N GLY A 98 15.49 -8.50 -19.35
CA GLY A 98 16.75 -7.79 -19.14
C GLY A 98 16.77 -6.81 -17.95
N ALA A 99 15.70 -6.69 -17.18
CA ALA A 99 15.72 -5.99 -15.90
C ALA A 99 16.55 -6.77 -14.88
N GLU A 100 17.30 -6.05 -14.04
CA GLU A 100 18.13 -6.69 -13.01
C GLU A 100 17.28 -7.35 -11.92
N PRO A 101 17.59 -8.59 -11.53
CA PRO A 101 16.90 -9.25 -10.42
C PRO A 101 16.87 -8.38 -9.16
N ILE A 102 15.82 -8.57 -8.37
CA ILE A 102 15.66 -7.94 -7.07
C ILE A 102 15.36 -9.01 -6.01
N THR A 103 15.87 -8.83 -4.82
CA THR A 103 15.61 -9.71 -3.68
C THR A 103 15.15 -8.92 -2.48
N TYR A 104 14.23 -9.52 -1.73
CA TYR A 104 13.76 -9.02 -0.44
C TYR A 104 14.02 -10.08 0.61
N GLU A 105 14.78 -9.72 1.63
CA GLU A 105 15.20 -10.65 2.69
C GLU A 105 14.11 -10.83 3.75
N HIS A 106 13.18 -9.89 3.82
CA HIS A 106 12.12 -9.85 4.81
C HIS A 106 10.75 -9.79 4.16
N VAL A 107 9.85 -10.64 4.62
CA VAL A 107 8.49 -10.76 4.09
C VAL A 107 7.51 -10.83 5.24
N TYR A 108 6.41 -10.09 5.14
CA TYR A 108 5.29 -10.21 6.07
C TYR A 108 3.96 -10.07 5.33
N ALA A 109 3.11 -11.07 5.47
CA ALA A 109 1.73 -11.04 4.97
C ALA A 109 0.77 -11.07 6.17
N PRO A 110 0.06 -9.97 6.44
CA PRO A 110 -0.94 -9.96 7.50
C PRO A 110 -2.14 -10.84 7.14
N PRO A 111 -2.72 -11.60 8.10
CA PRO A 111 -4.01 -12.25 7.89
C PRO A 111 -5.08 -11.22 7.54
N VAL A 112 -6.01 -11.57 6.64
CA VAL A 112 -7.09 -10.70 6.15
C VAL A 112 -8.47 -11.25 6.51
N ASN A 113 -9.49 -10.40 6.44
CA ASN A 113 -10.89 -10.76 6.70
C ASN A 113 -11.62 -11.26 5.45
N THR A 114 -11.05 -11.07 4.28
CA THR A 114 -11.63 -11.52 3.01
C THR A 114 -11.78 -13.03 2.99
N GLY A 115 -12.99 -13.49 2.70
CA GLY A 115 -13.34 -14.90 2.69
C GLY A 115 -13.45 -15.58 4.05
N VAL A 116 -13.20 -14.88 5.16
CA VAL A 116 -13.42 -15.40 6.52
C VAL A 116 -14.92 -15.31 6.84
N LEU A 117 -15.58 -16.47 6.96
CA LEU A 117 -17.01 -16.53 7.30
C LEU A 117 -17.25 -15.92 8.68
N ALA A 118 -18.28 -15.11 8.78
CA ALA A 118 -18.89 -14.73 10.04
C ALA A 118 -19.67 -15.92 10.62
N ASP A 119 -19.95 -15.85 11.91
CA ASP A 119 -20.78 -16.82 12.62
C ASP A 119 -22.29 -16.48 12.56
N VAL A 120 -22.64 -15.48 11.74
CA VAL A 120 -24.00 -14.99 11.53
C VAL A 120 -24.26 -14.73 10.04
N ASP A 121 -25.51 -14.84 9.63
CA ASP A 121 -26.02 -14.49 8.31
C ASP A 121 -25.97 -12.95 8.15
N LEU A 122 -25.02 -12.46 7.39
CA LEU A 122 -24.76 -11.02 7.22
C LEU A 122 -25.68 -10.39 6.16
N ASP A 123 -26.07 -11.14 5.12
CA ASP A 123 -26.88 -10.64 4.02
C ASP A 123 -28.39 -10.92 4.19
N GLY A 124 -28.76 -11.76 5.16
CA GLY A 124 -30.16 -12.03 5.55
C GLY A 124 -30.87 -13.02 4.62
N ASP A 125 -30.16 -13.86 3.90
CA ASP A 125 -30.74 -14.87 3.00
C ASP A 125 -31.15 -16.17 3.70
N GLY A 126 -30.84 -16.32 4.99
CA GLY A 126 -31.15 -17.49 5.84
C GLY A 126 -30.07 -18.56 5.80
N GLN A 127 -28.92 -18.34 5.17
CA GLN A 127 -27.80 -19.25 5.12
C GLN A 127 -26.53 -18.50 5.51
N ILE A 128 -25.48 -19.23 5.91
CA ILE A 128 -24.14 -18.64 6.14
C ILE A 128 -23.22 -19.19 5.07
N THR A 129 -22.97 -18.39 4.02
CA THR A 129 -22.21 -18.83 2.84
C THR A 129 -21.25 -17.77 2.34
N ARG A 130 -20.15 -18.23 1.68
CA ARG A 130 -19.27 -17.32 0.95
C ARG A 130 -19.92 -16.91 -0.38
N PRO A 131 -19.64 -15.71 -0.88
CA PRO A 131 -18.76 -14.68 -0.30
C PRO A 131 -19.48 -13.66 0.62
N ASN A 132 -20.82 -13.68 0.70
CA ASN A 132 -21.61 -12.60 1.25
C ASN A 132 -21.56 -12.53 2.79
N ASP A 133 -21.46 -13.68 3.47
CA ASP A 133 -21.36 -13.75 4.92
C ASP A 133 -19.93 -13.75 5.44
N CYS A 134 -19.01 -13.22 4.64
CA CYS A 134 -17.65 -13.01 5.09
C CYS A 134 -17.47 -11.61 5.68
N TYR A 135 -16.59 -11.49 6.67
CA TYR A 135 -16.20 -10.18 7.22
C TYR A 135 -15.66 -9.21 6.18
N GLY A 136 -15.07 -9.74 5.10
CA GLY A 136 -14.72 -9.07 3.86
C GLY A 136 -14.98 -9.99 2.68
N TYR A 137 -15.47 -9.43 1.58
CA TYR A 137 -15.81 -10.20 0.38
C TYR A 137 -14.65 -11.06 -0.10
N GLY A 138 -14.88 -12.37 -0.27
CA GLY A 138 -13.89 -13.31 -0.76
C GLY A 138 -14.46 -14.70 -0.97
N LEU A 139 -14.02 -15.39 -2.04
CA LEU A 139 -14.49 -16.72 -2.41
C LEU A 139 -13.91 -17.82 -1.50
N PHE A 140 -12.77 -17.55 -0.87
CA PHE A 140 -12.08 -18.41 0.08
C PHE A 140 -11.32 -17.53 1.08
N GLU A 141 -10.91 -18.12 2.20
CA GLU A 141 -10.17 -17.40 3.24
C GLU A 141 -8.80 -16.94 2.74
N GLY A 142 -8.53 -15.66 2.86
CA GLY A 142 -7.28 -15.06 2.38
C GLY A 142 -7.33 -14.52 0.95
N HIS A 143 -8.46 -14.61 0.24
CA HIS A 143 -8.64 -13.98 -1.06
C HIS A 143 -8.37 -12.46 -0.97
N TYR A 144 -7.76 -11.84 -2.00
CA TYR A 144 -7.39 -10.41 -2.01
C TYR A 144 -6.51 -9.97 -0.84
N GLY A 145 -5.53 -10.79 -0.45
CA GLY A 145 -4.61 -10.50 0.63
C GLY A 145 -3.60 -9.41 0.29
N MET A 146 -2.69 -9.18 1.23
CA MET A 146 -1.60 -8.21 1.10
C MET A 146 -0.28 -8.83 1.57
N VAL A 147 0.84 -8.36 1.01
CA VAL A 147 2.18 -8.75 1.46
C VAL A 147 3.14 -7.56 1.42
N VAL A 148 3.92 -7.41 2.48
CA VAL A 148 5.06 -6.48 2.53
C VAL A 148 6.33 -7.26 2.20
N LEU A 149 7.08 -6.75 1.21
CA LEU A 149 8.42 -7.21 0.87
C LEU A 149 9.41 -6.10 1.25
N SER A 150 10.45 -6.43 2.00
CA SER A 150 11.42 -5.45 2.50
C SER A 150 12.86 -5.96 2.40
N LYS A 151 13.79 -5.07 2.01
CA LYS A 151 15.23 -5.29 2.14
C LYS A 151 15.73 -5.03 3.57
N HIS A 152 14.89 -4.39 4.38
CA HIS A 152 15.19 -4.02 5.75
C HIS A 152 14.42 -4.91 6.73
N PRO A 153 14.97 -5.17 7.91
CA PRO A 153 14.32 -6.01 8.92
C PRO A 153 12.94 -5.51 9.33
N ILE A 154 11.99 -6.43 9.41
CA ILE A 154 10.63 -6.19 9.92
C ILE A 154 10.63 -6.55 11.41
N ASP A 155 10.22 -5.62 12.26
CA ASP A 155 10.02 -5.92 13.68
C ASP A 155 8.67 -6.62 13.89
N HIS A 156 8.68 -7.94 13.81
CA HIS A 156 7.49 -8.76 13.97
C HIS A 156 6.81 -8.64 15.33
N HIS A 157 7.54 -8.24 16.38
CA HIS A 157 6.99 -8.06 17.73
C HIS A 157 6.27 -6.71 17.89
N GLY A 158 6.68 -5.73 17.09
CA GLY A 158 6.05 -4.41 17.03
C GLY A 158 4.82 -4.31 16.14
N ILE A 159 4.49 -5.37 15.39
CA ILE A 159 3.35 -5.34 14.45
C ILE A 159 2.03 -5.25 15.22
N TYR A 160 1.18 -4.35 14.78
CA TYR A 160 -0.18 -4.20 15.27
C TYR A 160 -1.20 -4.33 14.14
N THR A 161 -2.34 -5.03 14.37
CA THR A 161 -3.42 -5.15 13.38
C THR A 161 -4.78 -4.82 13.97
N PHE A 162 -5.63 -4.16 13.17
CA PHE A 162 -7.02 -3.87 13.52
C PHE A 162 -8.00 -4.83 12.85
N ARG A 163 -7.53 -5.99 12.39
CA ARG A 163 -8.34 -6.95 11.63
C ARG A 163 -9.67 -7.30 12.30
N GLU A 164 -9.67 -7.42 13.62
CA GLU A 164 -10.83 -7.86 14.40
C GLU A 164 -11.62 -6.73 15.05
N ALA A 165 -11.21 -5.47 14.79
CA ALA A 165 -11.94 -4.31 15.31
C ALA A 165 -13.37 -4.28 14.76
N LEU A 166 -14.37 -4.17 15.64
CA LEU A 166 -15.76 -4.09 15.25
C LEU A 166 -16.09 -2.70 14.70
N TRP A 167 -16.82 -2.65 13.59
CA TRP A 167 -17.15 -1.38 12.93
C TRP A 167 -17.92 -0.41 13.83
N GLN A 168 -18.89 -0.92 14.59
CA GLN A 168 -19.67 -0.10 15.52
C GLN A 168 -18.86 0.53 16.66
N THR A 169 -17.66 0.01 16.94
CA THR A 169 -16.81 0.55 18.00
C THR A 169 -16.04 1.78 17.55
N LEU A 170 -15.96 2.05 16.25
CA LEU A 170 -15.34 3.25 15.73
C LEU A 170 -16.17 4.48 16.12
N ARG A 171 -15.53 5.48 16.72
CA ARG A 171 -16.21 6.71 17.10
C ARG A 171 -16.74 7.46 15.87
N ASN A 172 -18.01 7.85 15.90
CA ASN A 172 -18.70 8.56 14.80
C ASN A 172 -18.77 7.76 13.49
N HIS A 173 -18.75 6.44 13.57
CA HIS A 173 -18.85 5.56 12.40
C HIS A 173 -20.08 5.85 11.53
N LYS A 174 -19.98 5.48 10.25
CA LYS A 174 -21.02 5.67 9.24
C LYS A 174 -21.83 4.39 8.95
N MET A 175 -21.61 3.32 9.72
CA MET A 175 -22.28 2.04 9.50
C MET A 175 -23.80 2.24 9.29
N PRO A 176 -24.40 1.69 8.20
CA PRO A 176 -25.83 1.87 7.90
C PRO A 176 -26.68 0.94 8.77
N LYS A 177 -27.01 1.38 9.98
CA LYS A 177 -27.74 0.59 10.99
C LYS A 177 -29.13 0.16 10.53
N ASP A 178 -29.74 0.91 9.63
CA ASP A 178 -31.08 0.60 9.10
C ASP A 178 -31.03 -0.46 7.98
N TYR A 179 -29.86 -0.80 7.49
CA TYR A 179 -29.65 -1.81 6.45
C TYR A 179 -29.46 -3.22 7.05
N TYR A 180 -28.62 -3.33 8.07
CA TYR A 180 -28.31 -4.61 8.70
C TYR A 180 -29.33 -4.99 9.75
N ALA A 181 -29.62 -6.29 9.89
CA ALA A 181 -30.40 -6.79 11.01
C ALA A 181 -29.70 -6.44 12.35
N PRO A 182 -30.46 -6.08 13.41
CA PRO A 182 -29.85 -5.69 14.69
C PRO A 182 -28.84 -6.72 15.24
N ALA A 183 -29.14 -8.02 15.06
CA ALA A 183 -28.26 -9.10 15.51
C ALA A 183 -26.92 -9.18 14.79
N VAL A 184 -26.80 -8.55 13.59
CA VAL A 184 -25.58 -8.56 12.77
C VAL A 184 -24.61 -7.44 13.18
N LEU A 185 -25.13 -6.34 13.73
CA LEU A 185 -24.33 -5.13 14.00
C LEU A 185 -23.13 -5.39 14.92
N ASP A 186 -23.28 -6.32 15.87
CA ASP A 186 -22.23 -6.67 16.84
C ASP A 186 -21.15 -7.58 16.27
N HIS A 187 -21.33 -8.06 15.02
CA HIS A 187 -20.41 -8.98 14.35
C HIS A 187 -19.61 -8.31 13.23
N LEU A 188 -20.09 -7.17 12.70
CA LEU A 188 -19.44 -6.50 11.57
C LEU A 188 -18.06 -5.98 11.96
N ARG A 189 -17.01 -6.51 11.33
CA ARG A 189 -15.65 -5.98 11.43
C ARG A 189 -15.49 -4.74 10.57
N LEU A 190 -14.68 -3.77 11.05
CA LEU A 190 -14.40 -2.54 10.31
C LEU A 190 -13.61 -2.85 9.04
N SER A 191 -12.47 -3.52 9.17
CA SER A 191 -11.58 -3.79 8.03
C SER A 191 -12.13 -4.90 7.16
N SER A 192 -12.29 -4.64 5.86
CA SER A 192 -12.64 -5.69 4.88
C SER A 192 -11.48 -6.66 4.63
N LYS A 193 -10.25 -6.14 4.60
CA LYS A 193 -9.01 -6.93 4.58
C LYS A 193 -8.38 -6.87 5.96
N THR A 194 -7.42 -5.97 6.12
CA THR A 194 -6.82 -5.64 7.42
C THR A 194 -6.25 -4.23 7.39
N HIS A 195 -6.03 -3.66 8.57
CA HIS A 195 -5.13 -2.53 8.79
C HIS A 195 -3.97 -3.05 9.62
N ALA A 196 -2.75 -2.80 9.18
CA ALA A 196 -1.55 -3.25 9.87
C ALA A 196 -0.54 -2.11 10.00
N ASP A 197 -0.11 -1.84 11.22
CA ASP A 197 1.05 -1.00 11.54
C ASP A 197 2.26 -1.94 11.65
N ILE A 198 3.22 -1.79 10.72
CA ILE A 198 4.34 -2.72 10.54
C ILE A 198 5.63 -1.92 10.66
N PRO A 199 6.34 -2.01 11.79
CA PRO A 199 7.62 -1.31 11.95
C PRO A 199 8.72 -1.97 11.11
N ILE A 200 9.43 -1.14 10.33
CA ILE A 200 10.59 -1.53 9.52
C ILE A 200 11.83 -0.84 10.07
N GLN A 201 12.86 -1.62 10.42
CA GLN A 201 14.10 -1.11 10.97
C GLN A 201 15.08 -0.73 9.85
N ILE A 202 15.51 0.53 9.81
CA ILE A 202 16.44 1.04 8.81
C ILE A 202 17.62 1.71 9.51
N GLY A 203 18.72 0.99 9.68
CA GLY A 203 19.83 1.42 10.53
C GLY A 203 19.35 1.61 11.97
N ASP A 204 19.56 2.80 12.54
CA ASP A 204 19.13 3.15 13.90
C ASP A 204 17.71 3.74 13.95
N HIS A 205 17.03 3.83 12.81
CA HIS A 205 15.68 4.39 12.68
C HIS A 205 14.64 3.32 12.41
N ALA A 206 13.39 3.58 12.78
CA ALA A 206 12.24 2.75 12.39
C ALA A 206 11.21 3.61 11.63
N ILE A 207 10.68 3.06 10.55
CA ILE A 207 9.51 3.60 9.86
C ILE A 207 8.33 2.66 10.06
N HIS A 208 7.20 3.20 10.50
CA HIS A 208 5.95 2.47 10.63
C HIS A 208 5.21 2.46 9.30
N LEU A 209 5.06 1.30 8.67
CA LEU A 209 4.19 1.13 7.50
C LEU A 209 2.76 0.93 7.98
N MET A 210 1.90 1.91 7.74
CA MET A 210 0.48 1.85 8.02
C MET A 210 -0.24 1.34 6.79
N ALA A 211 -0.25 0.01 6.63
CA ALA A 211 -0.72 -0.71 5.46
C ALA A 211 -2.21 -1.03 5.55
N SER A 212 -2.96 -0.68 4.52
CA SER A 212 -4.39 -1.04 4.40
C SER A 212 -4.85 -1.11 2.96
N HIS A 213 -5.96 -1.82 2.76
CA HIS A 213 -6.69 -1.87 1.50
C HIS A 213 -8.19 -1.80 1.81
N PRO A 214 -8.74 -0.60 2.02
CA PRO A 214 -10.15 -0.36 2.31
C PRO A 214 -11.09 -0.92 1.24
N THR A 215 -12.34 -1.11 1.63
CA THR A 215 -13.43 -1.57 0.76
C THR A 215 -13.58 -0.64 -0.45
N PRO A 216 -13.68 -1.15 -1.70
CA PRO A 216 -14.08 -0.35 -2.84
C PRO A 216 -15.46 0.27 -2.60
N PRO A 217 -15.66 1.59 -2.82
CA PRO A 217 -16.92 2.30 -2.53
C PRO A 217 -17.96 2.09 -3.64
N VAL A 218 -18.10 0.84 -4.08
CA VAL A 218 -18.97 0.38 -5.18
C VAL A 218 -19.50 -1.02 -4.86
N PHE A 219 -20.31 -1.62 -5.73
CA PHE A 219 -20.91 -2.96 -5.57
C PHE A 219 -21.92 -3.05 -4.44
N ASP A 220 -22.64 -1.97 -4.16
CA ASP A 220 -23.69 -1.87 -3.16
C ASP A 220 -24.94 -1.15 -3.71
N GLY A 221 -25.93 -0.92 -2.87
CA GLY A 221 -27.17 -0.22 -3.21
C GLY A 221 -27.20 1.21 -2.70
N SER A 222 -28.43 1.74 -2.61
CA SER A 222 -28.67 3.11 -2.13
C SER A 222 -28.31 3.34 -0.67
N GLU A 223 -28.10 2.28 0.11
CA GLU A 223 -27.63 2.33 1.49
C GLU A 223 -26.16 2.72 1.60
N ASP A 224 -25.41 2.61 0.48
CA ASP A 224 -24.00 3.02 0.38
C ASP A 224 -23.12 2.36 1.47
N ARG A 225 -23.34 1.05 1.74
CA ARG A 225 -22.63 0.36 2.81
C ARG A 225 -21.12 0.28 2.57
N ASN A 226 -20.72 0.07 1.32
CA ASN A 226 -19.29 -0.01 0.95
C ASN A 226 -18.62 1.36 0.98
N GLY A 227 -19.28 2.41 0.48
CA GLY A 227 -18.77 3.78 0.59
C GLY A 227 -18.65 4.26 2.03
N ARG A 228 -19.60 3.89 2.89
CA ARG A 228 -19.55 4.17 4.34
C ARG A 228 -18.43 3.42 5.01
N ARG A 229 -18.22 2.14 4.65
CA ARG A 229 -17.13 1.33 5.20
C ARG A 229 -15.78 1.88 4.78
N ASN A 230 -15.58 2.17 3.49
CA ASN A 230 -14.37 2.82 2.98
C ASN A 230 -14.02 4.10 3.76
N PHE A 231 -15.02 4.97 3.95
CA PHE A 231 -14.84 6.20 4.71
C PHE A 231 -14.33 5.94 6.14
N ASP A 232 -14.91 4.95 6.83
CA ASP A 232 -14.57 4.61 8.20
C ASP A 232 -13.26 3.82 8.30
N GLU A 233 -12.94 2.98 7.31
CA GLU A 233 -11.64 2.30 7.19
C GLU A 233 -10.50 3.32 7.06
N ILE A 234 -10.68 4.38 6.26
CA ILE A 234 -9.71 5.48 6.16
C ILE A 234 -9.62 6.26 7.47
N ALA A 235 -10.77 6.52 8.13
CA ALA A 235 -10.82 7.20 9.43
C ALA A 235 -10.07 6.44 10.54
N ALA A 236 -9.91 5.13 10.41
CA ALA A 236 -9.16 4.33 11.37
C ALA A 236 -7.73 4.83 11.56
N TRP A 237 -7.04 5.20 10.48
CA TRP A 237 -5.70 5.76 10.57
C TRP A 237 -5.67 7.14 11.24
N VAL A 238 -6.71 7.96 11.04
CA VAL A 238 -6.84 9.25 11.74
C VAL A 238 -6.90 9.02 13.25
N ILE A 239 -7.77 8.11 13.69
CA ILE A 239 -7.97 7.78 15.09
C ILE A 239 -6.69 7.19 15.70
N TRP A 240 -6.00 6.32 14.97
CA TRP A 240 -4.73 5.73 15.39
C TRP A 240 -3.66 6.80 15.62
N LEU A 241 -3.45 7.69 14.64
CA LEU A 241 -2.43 8.74 14.70
C LEU A 241 -2.74 9.82 15.73
N GLU A 242 -4.01 10.15 15.95
CA GLU A 242 -4.41 11.13 16.97
C GLU A 242 -4.43 10.53 18.36
N ASN A 243 -4.26 9.22 18.51
CA ASN A 243 -4.35 8.48 19.79
C ASN A 243 -5.67 8.77 20.54
N THR A 244 -6.75 8.97 19.77
CA THR A 244 -8.09 9.27 20.35
C THR A 244 -8.85 8.03 20.80
N GLY A 245 -8.15 6.89 20.81
CA GLY A 245 -8.61 5.58 21.25
C GLY A 245 -9.43 4.85 20.19
N PHE A 246 -8.93 3.71 19.68
CA PHE A 246 -9.81 2.70 19.18
C PHE A 246 -10.69 2.26 20.37
N PRO A 247 -12.01 2.35 20.28
CA PRO A 247 -12.87 1.86 21.34
C PRO A 247 -12.82 0.33 21.35
N GLY A 248 -12.30 -0.21 22.39
CA GLY A 248 -12.08 -1.61 22.69
C GLY A 248 -11.11 -1.66 23.85
N PRO A 249 -11.03 -2.73 24.64
CA PRO A 249 -9.89 -2.89 25.49
C PRO A 249 -8.65 -2.74 24.59
N PRO A 250 -7.64 -1.95 24.99
CA PRO A 250 -6.39 -1.97 24.27
C PRO A 250 -6.06 -3.45 24.09
N PRO A 251 -5.73 -3.91 22.87
CA PRO A 251 -5.36 -5.30 22.70
C PRO A 251 -4.37 -5.58 23.81
N VAL A 252 -4.63 -6.66 24.57
CA VAL A 252 -3.72 -7.10 25.63
C VAL A 252 -2.51 -7.59 24.87
N PHE A 253 -1.58 -6.67 24.62
CA PHE A 253 -0.26 -7.05 24.24
C PHE A 253 0.33 -7.73 25.49
N PRO A 254 0.86 -8.94 25.40
CA PRO A 254 1.76 -9.39 26.44
C PRO A 254 2.80 -8.26 26.56
N ASP A 255 3.04 -7.79 27.78
CA ASP A 255 4.15 -6.90 28.09
C ASP A 255 5.43 -7.64 27.72
N ILE A 256 5.81 -7.61 26.44
CA ILE A 256 7.08 -8.07 25.96
C ILE A 256 7.99 -6.85 26.02
N ASP A 257 8.47 -6.56 27.20
CA ASP A 257 9.69 -5.82 27.40
C ASP A 257 10.85 -6.79 27.11
N ASP A 258 11.23 -6.86 25.82
CA ASP A 258 12.38 -7.68 25.39
C ASP A 258 13.72 -7.00 25.66
N GLY A 259 13.72 -5.86 26.39
CA GLY A 259 14.92 -5.10 26.73
C GLY A 259 15.57 -4.37 25.55
N ASN A 260 15.03 -4.47 24.32
CA ASN A 260 15.61 -3.86 23.14
C ASN A 260 15.05 -2.46 22.83
N GLY A 261 14.17 -1.92 23.67
CA GLY A 261 13.71 -0.54 23.58
C GLY A 261 12.75 -0.24 22.41
N PHE A 262 12.29 -1.26 21.67
CA PHE A 262 11.27 -1.14 20.62
C PHE A 262 9.89 -1.06 21.28
N SER A 263 9.47 0.14 21.55
CA SER A 263 8.14 0.46 22.07
C SER A 263 7.21 0.73 20.91
N ARG A 264 5.94 0.24 21.03
CA ARG A 264 4.76 0.67 20.24
C ARG A 264 4.94 2.08 19.72
N SER A 265 4.40 2.39 18.52
CA SER A 265 4.54 3.70 17.88
C SER A 265 4.59 4.81 18.92
N LYS A 266 5.83 5.24 19.25
CA LYS A 266 6.00 6.37 20.17
C LYS A 266 5.31 7.55 19.52
N PRO A 267 4.59 8.38 20.26
CA PRO A 267 4.17 9.67 19.74
C PRO A 267 5.38 10.36 19.10
N GLY A 268 5.36 10.55 17.77
CA GLY A 268 6.48 11.10 17.01
C GLY A 268 7.34 10.10 16.22
N ALA A 269 6.96 8.82 16.14
CA ALA A 269 7.61 7.89 15.20
C ALA A 269 7.30 8.25 13.75
N SER A 270 8.31 8.14 12.87
CA SER A 270 8.15 8.30 11.43
C SER A 270 7.23 7.22 10.88
N PHE A 271 6.33 7.58 9.98
CA PHE A 271 5.40 6.62 9.38
C PHE A 271 5.13 6.90 7.89
N VAL A 272 4.60 5.90 7.22
CA VAL A 272 4.05 6.02 5.88
C VAL A 272 2.72 5.27 5.83
N ILE A 273 1.61 5.99 5.55
CA ILE A 273 0.31 5.37 5.23
C ILE A 273 0.35 4.98 3.77
N LEU A 274 0.11 3.69 3.47
CA LEU A 274 0.19 3.22 2.09
C LEU A 274 -0.83 2.13 1.78
N GLY A 275 -1.19 2.06 0.50
CA GLY A 275 -2.08 1.05 -0.06
C GLY A 275 -3.00 1.61 -1.13
N ASP A 276 -3.78 0.72 -1.72
CA ASP A 276 -4.97 1.07 -2.47
C ASP A 276 -6.07 1.45 -1.46
N LEU A 277 -6.30 2.75 -1.28
CA LEU A 277 -7.29 3.27 -0.34
C LEU A 277 -8.69 3.41 -0.98
N ASN A 278 -8.81 3.08 -2.26
CA ASN A 278 -10.08 3.09 -2.97
C ASN A 278 -10.87 4.42 -2.85
N ALA A 279 -10.15 5.54 -2.78
CA ALA A 279 -10.78 6.85 -2.58
C ALA A 279 -10.04 7.95 -3.33
N ASP A 280 -10.63 8.43 -4.43
CA ASP A 280 -10.15 9.62 -5.14
C ASP A 280 -10.58 10.89 -4.38
N PRO A 281 -9.77 11.98 -4.38
CA PRO A 281 -10.10 13.23 -3.71
C PRO A 281 -11.36 13.92 -4.21
N ASN A 282 -11.68 13.82 -5.52
CA ASN A 282 -12.72 14.60 -6.16
C ASN A 282 -13.64 13.80 -7.07
N ASP A 283 -13.20 12.62 -7.53
CA ASP A 283 -13.84 11.85 -8.58
C ASP A 283 -14.19 10.43 -8.10
N GLY A 284 -14.88 9.65 -8.94
CA GLY A 284 -15.31 8.30 -8.56
C GLY A 284 -16.48 8.27 -7.59
N SER A 285 -16.61 7.14 -6.87
CA SER A 285 -17.77 6.85 -6.00
C SER A 285 -17.47 6.96 -4.51
N SER A 286 -16.25 7.33 -4.11
CA SER A 286 -15.91 7.48 -2.70
C SER A 286 -16.72 8.60 -2.05
N ARG A 287 -17.05 8.43 -0.77
CA ARG A 287 -17.79 9.47 -0.04
C ARG A 287 -16.98 10.77 0.03
N PRO A 288 -17.63 11.94 -0.17
CA PRO A 288 -16.95 13.22 -0.04
C PRO A 288 -16.21 13.34 1.29
N GLY A 289 -14.94 13.68 1.23
CA GLY A 289 -14.09 13.84 2.40
C GLY A 289 -13.39 12.55 2.89
N ALA A 290 -13.58 11.41 2.23
CA ALA A 290 -12.97 10.14 2.66
C ALA A 290 -11.44 10.25 2.77
N ILE A 291 -10.74 10.47 1.68
CA ILE A 291 -9.28 10.60 1.71
C ILE A 291 -8.80 11.91 2.33
N GLN A 292 -9.58 12.98 2.24
CA GLN A 292 -9.24 14.27 2.83
C GLN A 292 -9.13 14.22 4.36
N GLN A 293 -9.66 13.19 5.01
CA GLN A 293 -9.44 12.96 6.45
C GLN A 293 -7.94 12.82 6.75
N LEU A 294 -7.20 12.07 5.91
CA LEU A 294 -5.76 11.90 6.04
C LEU A 294 -5.01 13.18 5.66
N PHE A 295 -5.42 13.86 4.61
CA PHE A 295 -4.74 15.09 4.14
C PHE A 295 -4.82 16.25 5.14
N ARG A 296 -5.83 16.25 6.04
CA ARG A 296 -6.00 17.27 7.08
C ARG A 296 -5.18 17.01 8.33
N LEU A 297 -4.59 15.84 8.47
CA LEU A 297 -3.74 15.53 9.62
C LEU A 297 -2.43 16.30 9.53
N SER A 298 -2.12 17.11 10.54
CA SER A 298 -0.87 17.87 10.58
C SER A 298 0.39 17.00 10.64
N LYS A 299 0.25 15.72 10.95
CA LYS A 299 1.33 14.74 10.98
C LYS A 299 1.62 14.13 9.60
N VAL A 300 0.70 14.26 8.63
CA VAL A 300 0.81 13.72 7.27
C VAL A 300 1.30 14.80 6.32
N ASN A 301 2.33 14.49 5.55
CA ASN A 301 2.79 15.34 4.44
C ASN A 301 1.95 15.06 3.19
N ALA A 302 0.79 15.72 3.10
CA ALA A 302 -0.12 15.57 1.98
C ALA A 302 0.30 16.36 0.72
N ASP A 303 1.32 17.22 0.81
CA ASP A 303 1.83 18.01 -0.32
C ASP A 303 2.65 17.15 -1.28
N VAL A 304 3.09 15.96 -0.86
CA VAL A 304 3.74 14.97 -1.71
C VAL A 304 2.69 14.26 -2.56
N VAL A 305 2.62 14.63 -3.84
CA VAL A 305 1.71 14.03 -4.81
C VAL A 305 2.53 13.33 -5.89
N PRO A 306 2.67 11.99 -5.84
CA PRO A 306 3.30 11.22 -6.92
C PRO A 306 2.53 11.41 -8.23
N VAL A 307 3.26 11.59 -9.34
CA VAL A 307 2.67 11.87 -10.66
C VAL A 307 3.38 11.10 -11.76
N SER A 308 2.71 10.98 -12.93
CA SER A 308 3.29 10.41 -14.13
C SER A 308 2.84 11.12 -15.41
N LYS A 309 3.68 11.08 -16.44
CA LYS A 309 3.32 11.52 -17.79
C LYS A 309 2.38 10.53 -18.47
N GLY A 310 2.49 9.25 -18.12
CA GLY A 310 1.67 8.18 -18.68
C GLY A 310 0.20 8.34 -18.30
N ALA A 311 -0.11 8.70 -17.05
CA ALA A 311 -1.46 8.97 -16.61
C ALA A 311 -2.11 10.14 -17.38
N ILE A 312 -1.36 11.26 -17.58
CA ILE A 312 -1.82 12.39 -18.42
C ILE A 312 -2.13 11.91 -19.84
N GLN A 313 -1.24 11.09 -20.43
CA GLN A 313 -1.43 10.58 -21.78
C GLN A 313 -2.63 9.62 -21.84
N ALA A 314 -2.76 8.70 -20.89
CA ALA A 314 -3.84 7.75 -20.78
C ALA A 314 -5.19 8.47 -20.69
N SER A 315 -5.34 9.41 -19.78
CA SER A 315 -6.58 10.22 -19.63
C SER A 315 -7.03 10.86 -20.95
N ARG A 316 -6.09 11.40 -21.75
CA ARG A 316 -6.40 12.02 -23.05
C ARG A 316 -6.76 11.00 -24.13
N LEU A 317 -6.04 9.87 -24.19
CA LEU A 317 -6.26 8.85 -25.23
C LEU A 317 -7.54 8.05 -24.99
N GLN A 318 -7.83 7.75 -23.74
CA GLN A 318 -9.03 7.02 -23.32
C GLN A 318 -10.27 7.91 -23.35
N ALA A 319 -10.11 9.23 -23.12
CA ALA A 319 -11.21 10.21 -23.14
C ALA A 319 -12.36 9.83 -22.17
N GLY A 320 -13.61 9.80 -22.63
CA GLY A 320 -14.76 9.37 -21.83
C GLY A 320 -14.90 10.11 -20.49
N LYS A 321 -15.03 9.39 -19.41
CA LYS A 321 -15.15 9.92 -18.03
C LYS A 321 -13.94 10.76 -17.62
N ASN A 322 -12.75 10.41 -18.08
CA ASN A 322 -11.50 11.10 -17.74
C ASN A 322 -11.52 12.59 -18.07
N LEU A 323 -12.22 12.97 -19.15
CA LEU A 323 -12.33 14.38 -19.55
C LEU A 323 -13.25 15.22 -18.65
N ALA A 324 -14.06 14.57 -17.82
CA ALA A 324 -14.97 15.19 -16.88
C ALA A 324 -14.43 15.23 -15.44
N HIS A 325 -13.32 14.57 -15.19
CA HIS A 325 -12.68 14.54 -13.88
C HIS A 325 -12.16 15.91 -13.46
N ARG A 326 -12.18 16.16 -12.15
CA ARG A 326 -11.72 17.40 -11.52
C ARG A 326 -10.32 17.30 -10.93
N SER A 327 -9.87 16.07 -10.67
CA SER A 327 -8.52 15.77 -10.21
C SER A 327 -7.50 15.99 -11.33
N ASP A 328 -6.23 16.25 -10.95
CA ASP A 328 -5.14 16.30 -11.92
C ASP A 328 -4.85 14.88 -12.43
N PRO A 329 -5.04 14.60 -13.74
CA PRO A 329 -4.80 13.27 -14.29
C PRO A 329 -3.34 12.79 -14.13
N ALA A 330 -2.40 13.68 -13.85
CA ALA A 330 -1.02 13.29 -13.57
C ALA A 330 -0.90 12.39 -12.33
N ALA A 331 -1.82 12.54 -11.37
CA ALA A 331 -1.84 11.82 -10.11
C ALA A 331 -2.64 10.51 -10.15
N ASP A 332 -3.30 10.18 -11.26
CA ASP A 332 -4.07 8.95 -11.39
C ASP A 332 -3.16 7.72 -11.25
N THR A 333 -3.69 6.70 -10.58
CA THR A 333 -2.97 5.45 -10.26
C THR A 333 -3.72 4.21 -10.72
N GLY A 334 -5.05 4.28 -10.83
CA GLY A 334 -5.93 3.23 -11.34
C GLY A 334 -6.40 3.54 -12.75
N ASP A 335 -6.40 2.53 -13.62
CA ASP A 335 -6.77 2.54 -15.05
C ASP A 335 -8.04 1.71 -15.21
N PHE A 336 -9.17 2.29 -14.81
CA PHE A 336 -10.45 1.58 -14.81
C PHE A 336 -11.22 1.82 -16.10
N SER A 337 -12.38 1.13 -16.25
CA SER A 337 -13.21 1.27 -17.45
C SER A 337 -13.63 2.71 -17.70
N ASP A 338 -13.47 3.15 -18.95
CA ASP A 338 -13.83 4.49 -19.47
C ASP A 338 -15.24 4.54 -20.07
N ASP A 339 -15.96 3.40 -20.06
CA ASP A 339 -17.34 3.34 -20.55
C ASP A 339 -18.31 4.10 -19.62
N ASP A 340 -19.56 4.25 -20.04
CA ASP A 340 -20.57 5.02 -19.28
C ASP A 340 -20.79 4.51 -17.85
N ARG A 341 -20.41 3.27 -17.55
CA ARG A 341 -20.57 2.62 -16.23
C ARG A 341 -19.29 2.63 -15.41
N GLY A 342 -18.14 2.77 -16.05
CA GLY A 342 -16.84 2.82 -15.40
C GLY A 342 -16.55 4.20 -14.79
N PRO A 343 -15.65 4.27 -13.81
CA PRO A 343 -15.26 5.53 -13.19
C PRO A 343 -14.21 6.31 -13.99
N GLY A 344 -13.52 5.70 -14.98
CA GLY A 344 -12.33 6.25 -15.61
C GLY A 344 -11.10 6.10 -14.71
N ASN A 345 -10.05 6.88 -15.00
CA ASN A 345 -8.81 6.85 -14.23
C ASN A 345 -8.97 7.64 -12.93
N LEU A 346 -8.46 7.08 -11.83
CA LEU A 346 -8.59 7.66 -10.50
C LEU A 346 -7.26 7.58 -9.73
N ARG A 347 -7.07 8.52 -8.79
CA ARG A 347 -6.04 8.41 -7.77
C ARG A 347 -6.58 7.63 -6.58
N VAL A 348 -6.26 6.35 -6.49
CA VAL A 348 -6.74 5.46 -5.40
C VAL A 348 -5.61 4.83 -4.59
N ASP A 349 -4.40 4.77 -5.14
CA ASP A 349 -3.21 4.24 -4.48
C ASP A 349 -2.38 5.39 -3.89
N TYR A 350 -1.97 5.23 -2.64
CA TYR A 350 -1.31 6.28 -1.87
C TYR A 350 -0.06 5.78 -1.19
N VAL A 351 0.93 6.67 -1.09
CA VAL A 351 2.09 6.58 -0.21
C VAL A 351 2.22 7.94 0.47
N LEU A 352 1.69 8.07 1.69
CA LEU A 352 1.58 9.32 2.43
C LEU A 352 2.56 9.31 3.61
N PRO A 353 3.71 9.99 3.51
CA PRO A 353 4.71 10.03 4.56
C PRO A 353 4.29 10.94 5.72
N SER A 354 4.87 10.70 6.89
CA SER A 354 4.82 11.64 8.00
C SER A 354 5.62 12.90 7.68
N ILE A 355 5.27 14.02 8.35
CA ILE A 355 5.83 15.35 8.06
C ILE A 355 7.33 15.47 8.38
N ASP A 356 7.86 14.57 9.20
CA ASP A 356 9.28 14.53 9.59
C ASP A 356 10.18 13.82 8.58
N LEU A 357 9.60 13.07 7.62
CA LEU A 357 10.36 12.42 6.55
C LEU A 357 10.67 13.41 5.42
N ASP A 358 11.96 13.53 5.07
CA ASP A 358 12.42 14.34 3.94
C ASP A 358 12.22 13.56 2.62
N VAL A 359 11.18 13.92 1.87
CA VAL A 359 10.86 13.28 0.58
C VAL A 359 11.65 13.95 -0.54
N VAL A 360 12.55 13.20 -1.15
CA VAL A 360 13.46 13.68 -2.21
C VAL A 360 13.08 13.22 -3.61
N GLY A 361 12.10 12.32 -3.73
CA GLY A 361 11.57 11.83 -5.01
C GLY A 361 10.23 11.17 -4.82
N SER A 362 9.41 11.18 -5.86
CA SER A 362 8.14 10.47 -5.90
C SER A 362 7.69 10.21 -7.34
N GLY A 363 6.81 9.25 -7.56
CA GLY A 363 6.24 9.01 -8.88
C GLY A 363 5.21 7.89 -8.91
N VAL A 364 4.49 7.86 -10.03
CA VAL A 364 3.61 6.75 -10.43
C VAL A 364 4.26 6.05 -11.62
N TYR A 365 4.42 4.74 -11.56
CA TYR A 365 5.00 3.96 -12.66
C TYR A 365 3.96 3.68 -13.73
N TRP A 366 3.49 4.72 -14.37
CA TRP A 366 2.61 4.68 -15.53
C TRP A 366 3.37 5.24 -16.73
N LEU A 367 3.69 4.36 -17.66
CA LEU A 367 4.55 4.66 -18.81
C LEU A 367 3.73 5.21 -19.97
N THR A 368 4.33 6.14 -20.72
CA THR A 368 3.73 6.63 -21.98
C THR A 368 3.78 5.55 -23.05
N THR A 369 2.90 5.62 -24.04
CA THR A 369 2.78 4.60 -25.11
C THR A 369 4.01 4.48 -26.00
N ASP A 370 4.88 5.49 -26.03
CA ASP A 370 6.15 5.52 -26.75
C ASP A 370 7.32 5.00 -25.93
N ASP A 371 7.13 4.72 -24.63
CA ASP A 371 8.14 4.06 -23.81
C ASP A 371 8.32 2.61 -24.26
N PRO A 372 9.57 2.11 -24.47
CA PRO A 372 9.81 0.74 -24.87
C PRO A 372 9.27 -0.32 -23.89
N HIS A 373 9.00 0.07 -22.66
CA HIS A 373 8.43 -0.80 -21.61
C HIS A 373 6.94 -0.54 -21.34
N ALA A 374 6.23 0.20 -22.21
CA ALA A 374 4.80 0.52 -22.04
C ALA A 374 3.90 -0.71 -21.87
N TYR A 375 4.34 -1.89 -22.34
CA TYR A 375 3.64 -3.15 -22.09
C TYR A 375 3.48 -3.50 -20.62
N LEU A 376 4.31 -2.93 -19.72
CA LEU A 376 4.22 -3.12 -18.28
C LEU A 376 2.99 -2.44 -17.66
N ASN A 377 2.36 -1.48 -18.36
CA ASN A 377 1.09 -0.91 -17.92
C ASN A 377 -0.04 -1.96 -17.82
N LYS A 378 0.15 -3.14 -18.44
CA LYS A 378 -0.76 -4.29 -18.41
C LYS A 378 -0.55 -5.23 -17.24
N ALA A 379 0.45 -4.98 -16.38
CA ALA A 379 0.72 -5.82 -15.21
C ALA A 379 -0.47 -5.85 -14.24
N SER A 380 -1.15 -4.71 -14.11
CA SER A 380 -2.36 -4.50 -13.33
C SER A 380 -3.15 -3.32 -13.90
N ASP A 381 -4.43 -3.21 -13.57
CA ASP A 381 -5.23 -1.99 -13.74
C ASP A 381 -4.79 -0.87 -12.77
N HIS A 382 -4.04 -1.18 -11.72
CA HIS A 382 -3.34 -0.20 -10.89
C HIS A 382 -1.89 0.00 -11.33
N LYS A 383 -1.28 1.11 -10.90
CA LYS A 383 0.12 1.45 -11.18
C LYS A 383 0.89 1.60 -9.88
N LEU A 384 2.12 1.11 -9.85
CA LEU A 384 2.98 1.24 -8.68
C LEU A 384 3.23 2.71 -8.35
N VAL A 385 3.02 3.08 -7.07
CA VAL A 385 3.26 4.42 -6.52
C VAL A 385 4.43 4.36 -5.55
N TRP A 386 5.34 5.31 -5.60
CA TRP A 386 6.53 5.33 -4.77
C TRP A 386 6.93 6.71 -4.28
N ILE A 387 7.66 6.74 -3.17
CA ILE A 387 8.42 7.89 -2.67
C ILE A 387 9.84 7.46 -2.33
N ASP A 388 10.78 8.38 -2.46
CA ASP A 388 12.14 8.27 -1.93
C ASP A 388 12.27 9.17 -0.72
N VAL A 389 12.64 8.63 0.43
CA VAL A 389 12.78 9.36 1.68
C VAL A 389 14.21 9.31 2.20
N ARG A 390 14.67 10.40 2.81
CA ARG A 390 15.80 10.40 3.72
C ARG A 390 15.27 10.26 5.14
N LEU A 391 16.00 9.51 5.95
CA LEU A 391 15.69 9.39 7.36
C LEU A 391 16.20 10.63 8.11
N PRO A 392 15.50 11.06 9.19
CA PRO A 392 15.91 12.20 9.99
C PRO A 392 17.21 11.98 10.74
#